data_27f5ff15e9c157356da6c711339f7657
#
_entry.id   27f5ff15e9c157356da6c711339f7657
#
_cell.length_a   1.000
_cell.length_b   1.000
_cell.length_c   1.000
_cell.angle_alpha   90.00
_cell.angle_beta   90.00
_cell.angle_gamma   90.00
#
_symmetry.space_group_name_H-M   'P 1'
#
loop_
_entity.id
_entity.type
_entity.pdbx_description
1 polymer ?
#
loop_
_entity_poly.entity_id
_entity_poly.type
_entity_poly.pdbx_seq_one_letter_code
_entity_poly.pdbx_strand_id
1 'polypeptide(L)'
;MENASQPPAGRRQFFKMAVVGVISAVLGLVPLAAGLAVFLDPLRRKSAANGAIRVATLEALPDDGVPRKFPVLASRVDAWNKFTEVPIGAVYLRRTGSQVQAFNVVCPHAGCFVDFLPERGVYLCPCHNSTFTVTGAIGDRASPAARGLDALEVQMRGSEVWVRFQNFQAGRPEKIPAA
;
A
#
# COMPACT_ATOMS: atom_id res chain seq x y z
N MET A 1 -4.86 -49.73 -54.96
CA MET A 1 -4.78 -48.56 -54.10
C MET A 1 -3.73 -47.64 -54.66
N GLU A 2 -4.17 -46.64 -55.41
CA GLU A 2 -3.33 -45.73 -56.19
C GLU A 2 -2.89 -44.61 -55.29
N ASN A 3 -1.59 -44.51 -55.00
CA ASN A 3 -0.98 -43.50 -54.18
C ASN A 3 -0.78 -42.24 -55.03
N ALA A 4 -1.76 -41.33 -55.03
CA ALA A 4 -1.69 -40.06 -55.74
C ALA A 4 -0.62 -39.19 -55.13
N SER A 5 0.59 -39.21 -55.74
CA SER A 5 1.67 -38.25 -55.34
C SER A 5 1.26 -36.82 -55.63
N GLN A 6 1.14 -36.02 -54.58
CA GLN A 6 0.85 -34.59 -54.72
C GLN A 6 1.98 -33.88 -55.47
N PRO A 7 1.65 -33.00 -56.45
CA PRO A 7 2.66 -32.27 -57.20
C PRO A 7 3.47 -31.33 -56.27
N PRO A 8 4.77 -31.11 -56.55
CA PRO A 8 5.60 -30.24 -55.71
C PRO A 8 5.05 -28.83 -55.69
N ALA A 9 4.96 -28.28 -54.46
CA ALA A 9 4.42 -26.94 -54.24
C ALA A 9 5.22 -25.87 -55.01
N GLY A 10 4.59 -25.26 -56.02
CA GLY A 10 5.23 -24.20 -56.81
C GLY A 10 5.58 -22.97 -55.95
N ARG A 11 6.60 -22.17 -56.39
CA ARG A 11 7.04 -20.94 -55.72
C ARG A 11 5.88 -20.05 -55.25
N ARG A 12 4.84 -19.91 -56.06
CA ARG A 12 3.65 -19.11 -55.76
C ARG A 12 2.86 -19.69 -54.57
N GLN A 13 2.80 -20.98 -54.41
CA GLN A 13 2.12 -21.66 -53.31
C GLN A 13 2.92 -21.52 -52.01
N PHE A 14 4.23 -21.60 -52.08
CA PHE A 14 5.13 -21.34 -50.97
C PHE A 14 4.96 -19.92 -50.43
N PHE A 15 4.94 -18.88 -51.29
CA PHE A 15 4.72 -17.50 -50.86
C PHE A 15 3.34 -17.29 -50.20
N LYS A 16 2.28 -17.91 -50.75
CA LYS A 16 0.95 -17.85 -50.14
C LYS A 16 0.95 -18.47 -48.74
N MET A 17 1.55 -19.64 -48.59
CA MET A 17 1.64 -20.31 -47.27
C MET A 17 2.50 -19.53 -46.30
N ALA A 18 3.59 -18.92 -46.72
CA ALA A 18 4.43 -18.07 -45.90
C ALA A 18 3.66 -16.83 -45.42
N VAL A 19 2.93 -16.14 -46.29
CA VAL A 19 2.10 -14.98 -45.93
C VAL A 19 1.00 -15.37 -44.94
N VAL A 20 0.28 -16.46 -45.21
CA VAL A 20 -0.75 -16.98 -44.30
C VAL A 20 -0.13 -17.33 -42.93
N GLY A 21 1.03 -17.98 -42.91
CA GLY A 21 1.74 -18.31 -41.68
C GLY A 21 2.12 -17.07 -40.85
N VAL A 22 2.64 -16.04 -41.52
CA VAL A 22 2.98 -14.77 -40.84
C VAL A 22 1.73 -14.08 -40.28
N ILE A 23 0.66 -13.99 -41.08
CA ILE A 23 -0.60 -13.38 -40.61
C ILE A 23 -1.16 -14.17 -39.43
N SER A 24 -1.20 -15.49 -39.51
CA SER A 24 -1.68 -16.34 -38.41
C SER A 24 -0.82 -16.20 -37.15
N ALA A 25 0.50 -16.08 -37.28
CA ALA A 25 1.41 -15.85 -36.16
C ALA A 25 1.14 -14.49 -35.50
N VAL A 26 0.97 -13.43 -36.29
CA VAL A 26 0.66 -12.08 -35.76
C VAL A 26 -0.70 -12.09 -35.07
N LEU A 27 -1.73 -12.67 -35.68
CA LEU A 27 -3.08 -12.72 -35.08
C LEU A 27 -3.11 -13.56 -33.79
N GLY A 28 -2.25 -14.54 -33.62
CA GLY A 28 -2.15 -15.36 -32.43
C GLY A 28 -1.23 -14.76 -31.37
N LEU A 29 -0.03 -14.33 -31.75
CA LEU A 29 1.01 -13.88 -30.81
C LEU A 29 0.72 -12.50 -30.22
N VAL A 30 0.13 -11.58 -30.99
CA VAL A 30 -0.14 -10.21 -30.50
C VAL A 30 -1.16 -10.23 -29.34
N PRO A 31 -2.34 -10.84 -29.46
CA PRO A 31 -3.29 -10.89 -28.34
C PRO A 31 -2.75 -11.72 -27.17
N LEU A 32 -2.00 -12.79 -27.43
CA LEU A 32 -1.36 -13.57 -26.37
C LEU A 32 -0.35 -12.74 -25.60
N ALA A 33 0.52 -11.99 -26.28
CA ALA A 33 1.51 -11.12 -25.65
C ALA A 33 0.83 -9.97 -24.87
N ALA A 34 -0.22 -9.37 -25.44
CA ALA A 34 -1.00 -8.35 -24.77
C ALA A 34 -1.69 -8.89 -23.51
N GLY A 35 -2.33 -10.05 -23.62
CA GLY A 35 -2.96 -10.71 -22.46
C GLY A 35 -1.95 -11.05 -21.36
N LEU A 36 -0.79 -11.57 -21.73
CA LEU A 36 0.29 -11.87 -20.79
C LEU A 36 0.85 -10.61 -20.14
N ALA A 37 1.00 -9.51 -20.90
CA ALA A 37 1.47 -8.24 -20.38
C ALA A 37 0.50 -7.67 -19.33
N VAL A 38 -0.82 -7.74 -19.60
CA VAL A 38 -1.86 -7.32 -18.64
C VAL A 38 -1.90 -8.24 -17.41
N PHE A 39 -1.80 -9.54 -17.60
CA PHE A 39 -1.78 -10.52 -16.52
C PHE A 39 -0.58 -10.33 -15.58
N LEU A 40 0.59 -9.98 -16.12
CA LEU A 40 1.81 -9.76 -15.36
C LEU A 40 1.97 -8.30 -14.87
N ASP A 41 1.08 -7.38 -15.27
CA ASP A 41 1.16 -5.97 -14.89
C ASP A 41 1.17 -5.73 -13.36
N PRO A 42 0.37 -6.45 -12.53
CA PRO A 42 0.42 -6.30 -11.07
C PRO A 42 1.80 -6.59 -10.46
N LEU A 43 2.57 -7.50 -11.06
CA LEU A 43 3.93 -7.82 -10.59
C LEU A 43 4.96 -6.73 -10.92
N ARG A 44 4.67 -5.88 -11.91
CA ARG A 44 5.52 -4.76 -12.33
C ARG A 44 5.20 -3.46 -11.60
N ARG A 45 3.99 -3.33 -11.08
CA ARG A 45 3.58 -2.12 -10.35
C ARG A 45 4.25 -2.10 -8.99
N LYS A 46 5.22 -1.22 -8.81
CA LYS A 46 5.72 -0.88 -7.47
C LYS A 46 4.56 -0.24 -6.72
N SER A 47 4.21 -0.81 -5.58
CA SER A 47 3.22 -0.20 -4.68
C SER A 47 3.59 1.26 -4.44
N ALA A 48 2.66 2.18 -4.65
CA ALA A 48 2.85 3.60 -4.36
C ALA A 48 3.13 3.87 -2.87
N ALA A 49 2.99 2.84 -2.02
CA ALA A 49 3.24 2.87 -0.59
C ALA A 49 4.71 3.12 -0.18
N ASN A 50 5.68 3.09 -1.12
CA ASN A 50 7.09 3.33 -0.78
C ASN A 50 7.48 4.81 -0.68
N GLY A 51 6.57 5.75 -0.96
CA GLY A 51 6.81 7.19 -0.84
C GLY A 51 6.26 7.77 0.46
N ALA A 52 6.86 8.86 0.95
CA ALA A 52 6.23 9.66 1.99
C ALA A 52 5.00 10.38 1.40
N ILE A 53 3.91 10.40 2.16
CA ILE A 53 2.63 11.04 1.80
C ILE A 53 2.46 12.28 2.66
N ARG A 54 2.03 13.39 2.07
CA ARG A 54 1.68 14.59 2.83
C ARG A 54 0.41 14.32 3.64
N VAL A 55 0.50 14.47 4.96
CA VAL A 55 -0.59 14.19 5.89
C VAL A 55 -1.17 15.46 6.49
N ALA A 56 -0.32 16.42 6.88
CA ALA A 56 -0.74 17.62 7.55
C ALA A 56 0.21 18.79 7.27
N THR A 57 -0.15 19.98 7.75
CA THR A 57 0.77 21.11 7.89
C THR A 57 1.03 21.37 9.38
N LEU A 58 2.12 22.06 9.69
CA LEU A 58 2.42 22.47 11.07
C LEU A 58 1.35 23.38 11.67
N GLU A 59 0.64 24.14 10.84
CA GLU A 59 -0.49 24.99 11.28
C GLU A 59 -1.66 24.15 11.80
N ALA A 60 -1.92 22.99 11.18
CA ALA A 60 -2.95 22.06 11.61
C ALA A 60 -2.50 21.19 12.82
N LEU A 61 -1.25 21.30 13.22
CA LEU A 61 -0.64 20.51 14.30
C LEU A 61 -0.05 21.42 15.37
N PRO A 62 -0.85 21.88 16.35
CA PRO A 62 -0.39 22.72 17.47
C PRO A 62 0.72 22.05 18.26
N ASP A 63 1.59 22.89 18.84
CA ASP A 63 2.70 22.46 19.70
C ASP A 63 2.25 22.34 21.16
N ASP A 64 1.33 21.41 21.41
CA ASP A 64 0.76 21.16 22.75
C ASP A 64 1.02 19.73 23.23
N GLY A 65 1.73 18.94 22.43
CA GLY A 65 2.03 17.54 22.74
C GLY A 65 0.82 16.61 22.69
N VAL A 66 -0.35 17.09 22.26
CA VAL A 66 -1.58 16.28 22.18
C VAL A 66 -1.65 15.59 20.82
N PRO A 67 -1.78 14.25 20.78
CA PRO A 67 -1.94 13.53 19.53
C PRO A 67 -3.24 13.87 18.81
N ARG A 68 -3.15 14.06 17.49
CA ARG A 68 -4.31 14.30 16.62
C ARG A 68 -4.34 13.29 15.49
N LYS A 69 -5.54 12.78 15.20
CA LYS A 69 -5.77 11.78 14.15
C LYS A 69 -5.94 12.47 12.80
N PHE A 70 -5.16 12.04 11.82
CA PHE A 70 -5.23 12.52 10.44
C PHE A 70 -5.45 11.35 9.47
N PRO A 71 -6.34 11.49 8.48
CA PRO A 71 -6.45 10.51 7.41
C PRO A 71 -5.20 10.55 6.53
N VAL A 72 -4.77 9.41 6.04
CA VAL A 72 -3.74 9.30 5.02
C VAL A 72 -4.43 9.11 3.69
N LEU A 73 -4.30 10.09 2.81
CA LEU A 73 -4.93 10.09 1.50
C LEU A 73 -3.90 9.75 0.42
N ALA A 74 -4.24 8.85 -0.47
CA ALA A 74 -3.40 8.50 -1.61
C ALA A 74 -4.23 8.34 -2.88
N SER A 75 -3.59 8.49 -4.03
CA SER A 75 -4.22 8.16 -5.29
C SER A 75 -4.16 6.65 -5.50
N ARG A 76 -5.31 6.06 -5.81
CA ARG A 76 -5.45 4.66 -6.17
C ARG A 76 -5.83 4.56 -7.65
N VAL A 77 -5.11 3.71 -8.37
CA VAL A 77 -5.41 3.40 -9.76
C VAL A 77 -5.76 1.91 -9.83
N ASP A 78 -6.94 1.59 -10.31
CA ASP A 78 -7.29 0.24 -10.73
C ASP A 78 -7.21 0.13 -12.26
N ALA A 79 -7.66 -0.98 -12.85
CA ALA A 79 -7.57 -1.23 -14.29
C ALA A 79 -8.32 -0.18 -15.15
N TRP A 80 -9.33 0.50 -14.59
CA TRP A 80 -10.28 1.34 -15.33
C TRP A 80 -10.40 2.76 -14.78
N ASN A 81 -10.09 2.96 -13.48
CA ASN A 81 -10.35 4.22 -12.80
C ASN A 81 -9.11 4.70 -12.03
N LYS A 82 -8.97 6.02 -12.00
CA LYS A 82 -8.03 6.71 -11.13
C LYS A 82 -8.84 7.45 -10.06
N PHE A 83 -8.70 7.01 -8.82
CA PHE A 83 -9.25 7.69 -7.66
C PHE A 83 -8.17 8.57 -7.06
N THR A 84 -8.49 9.84 -6.87
CA THR A 84 -7.61 10.78 -6.18
C THR A 84 -8.07 10.92 -4.74
N GLU A 85 -7.10 11.08 -3.80
CA GLU A 85 -7.37 11.36 -2.38
C GLU A 85 -8.28 10.34 -1.68
N VAL A 86 -8.07 9.05 -1.96
CA VAL A 86 -8.79 7.98 -1.25
C VAL A 86 -8.11 7.72 0.09
N PRO A 87 -8.87 7.63 1.20
CA PRO A 87 -8.33 7.23 2.48
C PRO A 87 -7.75 5.80 2.42
N ILE A 88 -6.45 5.67 2.63
CA ILE A 88 -5.76 4.37 2.69
C ILE A 88 -5.46 3.94 4.13
N GLY A 89 -5.71 4.81 5.10
CA GLY A 89 -5.53 4.61 6.52
C GLY A 89 -5.56 5.93 7.27
N ALA A 90 -5.08 5.90 8.50
CA ALA A 90 -4.93 7.10 9.33
C ALA A 90 -3.69 6.98 10.21
N VAL A 91 -3.23 8.12 10.71
CA VAL A 91 -2.11 8.23 11.64
C VAL A 91 -2.44 9.20 12.76
N TYR A 92 -1.86 8.98 13.92
CA TYR A 92 -1.76 10.00 14.94
C TYR A 92 -0.46 10.78 14.74
N LEU A 93 -0.58 12.10 14.65
CA LEU A 93 0.56 13.02 14.71
C LEU A 93 0.57 13.74 16.04
N ARG A 94 1.75 13.84 16.63
CA ARG A 94 2.01 14.57 17.87
C ARG A 94 3.19 15.49 17.65
N ARG A 95 3.02 16.76 17.97
CA ARG A 95 4.10 17.75 17.94
C ARG A 95 4.55 18.12 19.33
N THR A 96 5.87 18.21 19.53
CA THR A 96 6.50 18.71 20.76
C THR A 96 7.72 19.53 20.34
N GLY A 97 7.60 20.82 20.40
CA GLY A 97 8.59 21.77 19.88
C GLY A 97 8.78 21.61 18.37
N SER A 98 9.99 21.34 17.96
CA SER A 98 10.33 21.08 16.54
C SER A 98 10.14 19.63 16.11
N GLN A 99 9.84 18.71 17.04
CA GLN A 99 9.71 17.29 16.74
C GLN A 99 8.27 16.92 16.46
N VAL A 100 8.07 16.16 15.40
CA VAL A 100 6.80 15.54 15.06
C VAL A 100 6.96 14.02 15.08
N GLN A 101 6.09 13.34 15.83
CA GLN A 101 6.00 11.89 15.90
C GLN A 101 4.74 11.44 15.18
N ALA A 102 4.82 10.30 14.48
CA ALA A 102 3.69 9.67 13.84
C ALA A 102 3.53 8.23 14.31
N PHE A 103 2.30 7.84 14.63
CA PHE A 103 1.94 6.46 14.96
C PHE A 103 0.82 5.99 14.05
N ASN A 104 0.91 4.73 13.60
CA ASN A 104 -0.20 4.10 12.92
C ASN A 104 -1.38 3.94 13.92
N VAL A 105 -2.61 4.17 13.45
CA VAL A 105 -3.82 3.98 14.28
C VAL A 105 -4.16 2.52 14.51
N VAL A 106 -3.49 1.59 13.82
CA VAL A 106 -3.76 0.15 13.89
C VAL A 106 -3.13 -0.43 15.15
N CYS A 107 -3.95 -1.08 15.96
CA CYS A 107 -3.52 -1.76 17.18
C CYS A 107 -2.65 -2.98 16.84
N PRO A 108 -1.41 -3.07 17.37
CA PRO A 108 -0.51 -4.20 17.10
C PRO A 108 -1.01 -5.55 17.66
N HIS A 109 -2.04 -5.57 18.51
CA HIS A 109 -2.62 -6.81 19.03
C HIS A 109 -3.37 -7.59 17.95
N ALA A 110 -4.46 -7.02 17.42
CA ALA A 110 -5.36 -7.70 16.49
C ALA A 110 -5.85 -6.82 15.33
N GLY A 111 -5.21 -5.68 15.08
CA GLY A 111 -5.51 -4.84 13.92
C GLY A 111 -6.72 -3.90 14.06
N CYS A 112 -7.36 -3.81 15.23
CA CYS A 112 -8.40 -2.81 15.48
C CYS A 112 -7.80 -1.40 15.50
N PHE A 113 -8.62 -0.36 15.37
CA PHE A 113 -8.15 1.02 15.51
C PHE A 113 -8.12 1.45 16.97
N VAL A 114 -7.10 2.22 17.32
CA VAL A 114 -7.00 2.85 18.63
C VAL A 114 -7.57 4.26 18.59
N ASP A 115 -8.10 4.72 19.73
CA ASP A 115 -8.51 6.09 19.94
C ASP A 115 -7.69 6.73 21.07
N PHE A 116 -7.33 8.02 20.89
CA PHE A 116 -6.65 8.77 21.92
C PHE A 116 -7.68 9.34 22.90
N LEU A 117 -7.45 9.11 24.19
CA LEU A 117 -8.27 9.62 25.29
C LEU A 117 -7.52 10.77 25.97
N PRO A 118 -7.87 12.04 25.69
CA PRO A 118 -7.14 13.19 26.21
C PRO A 118 -7.13 13.24 27.75
N GLU A 119 -8.25 12.87 28.39
CA GLU A 119 -8.40 12.92 29.86
C GLU A 119 -7.45 11.94 30.56
N ARG A 120 -7.04 10.88 29.87
CA ARG A 120 -6.13 9.86 30.41
C ARG A 120 -4.72 9.95 29.84
N GLY A 121 -4.52 10.73 28.78
CA GLY A 121 -3.24 10.84 28.09
C GLY A 121 -2.75 9.52 27.47
N VAL A 122 -3.67 8.64 27.05
CA VAL A 122 -3.34 7.32 26.50
C VAL A 122 -4.12 7.04 25.22
N TYR A 123 -3.57 6.15 24.38
CA TYR A 123 -4.35 5.51 23.34
C TYR A 123 -4.99 4.25 23.90
N LEU A 124 -6.25 4.03 23.58
CA LEU A 124 -7.04 2.86 23.96
C LEU A 124 -7.55 2.13 22.71
N CYS A 125 -7.35 0.84 22.68
CA CYS A 125 -8.00 -0.05 21.71
C CYS A 125 -9.28 -0.59 22.32
N PRO A 126 -10.48 -0.30 21.77
CA PRO A 126 -11.74 -0.72 22.37
C PRO A 126 -12.01 -2.23 22.24
N CYS A 127 -11.29 -2.93 21.34
CA CYS A 127 -11.55 -4.35 21.08
C CYS A 127 -11.15 -5.24 22.27
N HIS A 128 -9.96 -5.04 22.82
CA HIS A 128 -9.43 -5.88 23.90
C HIS A 128 -8.69 -5.06 24.97
N ASN A 129 -9.01 -3.77 25.07
CA ASN A 129 -8.46 -2.84 26.06
C ASN A 129 -6.92 -2.71 26.04
N SER A 130 -6.28 -2.92 24.88
CA SER A 130 -4.86 -2.58 24.74
C SER A 130 -4.68 -1.09 24.96
N THR A 131 -3.79 -0.70 25.86
CA THR A 131 -3.48 0.69 26.16
C THR A 131 -2.04 1.02 25.79
N PHE A 132 -1.85 2.26 25.32
CA PHE A 132 -0.51 2.76 24.96
C PHE A 132 -0.35 4.17 25.46
N THR A 133 0.85 4.48 25.90
CA THR A 133 1.20 5.85 26.34
C THR A 133 1.19 6.82 25.17
N VAL A 134 1.22 8.11 25.45
CA VAL A 134 1.31 9.17 24.43
C VAL A 134 2.55 9.03 23.53
N THR A 135 3.57 8.30 23.97
CA THR A 135 4.79 8.00 23.21
C THR A 135 4.70 6.67 22.44
N GLY A 136 3.55 6.02 22.44
CA GLY A 136 3.30 4.77 21.75
C GLY A 136 3.78 3.51 22.47
N ALA A 137 4.41 3.62 23.64
CA ALA A 137 4.80 2.45 24.43
C ALA A 137 3.56 1.76 25.03
N ILE A 138 3.67 0.47 25.38
CA ILE A 138 2.61 -0.24 26.11
C ILE A 138 2.31 0.51 27.41
N GLY A 139 1.04 0.87 27.64
CA GLY A 139 0.62 1.69 28.76
C GLY A 139 0.35 0.90 30.05
N ASP A 140 -0.09 -0.33 29.92
CA ASP A 140 -0.43 -1.20 31.04
C ASP A 140 0.13 -2.62 30.80
N ARG A 141 0.61 -3.27 31.86
CA ARG A 141 1.08 -4.66 31.82
C ARG A 141 -0.03 -5.66 31.45
N ALA A 142 -1.29 -5.30 31.71
CA ALA A 142 -2.44 -6.09 31.29
C ALA A 142 -2.81 -5.92 29.80
N SER A 143 -2.12 -5.01 29.08
CA SER A 143 -2.35 -4.82 27.65
C SER A 143 -2.00 -6.09 26.89
N PRO A 144 -2.92 -6.65 26.09
CA PRO A 144 -2.65 -7.88 25.32
C PRO A 144 -1.76 -7.63 24.10
N ALA A 145 -1.40 -6.38 23.80
CA ALA A 145 -0.50 -6.06 22.69
C ALA A 145 0.93 -6.54 22.96
N ALA A 146 1.51 -7.25 22.01
CA ALA A 146 2.87 -7.77 22.12
C ALA A 146 3.95 -6.70 21.93
N ARG A 147 3.61 -5.54 21.37
CA ARG A 147 4.49 -4.37 21.16
C ARG A 147 3.72 -3.07 21.27
N GLY A 148 4.44 -1.95 21.37
CA GLY A 148 3.86 -0.61 21.33
C GLY A 148 3.25 -0.27 19.97
N LEU A 149 2.59 0.90 19.86
CA LEU A 149 2.07 1.40 18.58
C LEU A 149 3.20 1.54 17.57
N ASP A 150 2.90 1.23 16.33
CA ASP A 150 3.86 1.26 15.23
C ASP A 150 4.17 2.71 14.85
N ALA A 151 5.36 3.20 15.27
CA ALA A 151 5.86 4.50 14.86
C ALA A 151 6.17 4.50 13.36
N LEU A 152 5.88 5.62 12.69
CA LEU A 152 6.11 5.83 11.28
C LEU A 152 7.19 6.89 11.07
N GLU A 153 7.93 6.77 9.97
CA GLU A 153 8.94 7.75 9.58
C GLU A 153 8.25 9.06 9.17
N VAL A 154 8.71 10.17 9.76
CA VAL A 154 8.24 11.53 9.46
C VAL A 154 9.33 12.29 8.74
N GLN A 155 8.95 13.00 7.69
CA GLN A 155 9.81 13.92 6.94
C GLN A 155 9.18 15.30 6.95
N MET A 156 9.92 16.31 7.40
CA MET A 156 9.48 17.70 7.32
C MET A 156 9.94 18.31 6.00
N ARG A 157 9.01 18.93 5.28
CA ARG A 157 9.29 19.66 4.03
C ARG A 157 8.71 21.07 4.15
N GLY A 158 9.53 22.00 4.62
CA GLY A 158 9.03 23.32 5.03
C GLY A 158 8.02 23.19 6.17
N SER A 159 6.81 23.69 5.99
CA SER A 159 5.70 23.58 6.94
C SER A 159 4.86 22.31 6.78
N GLU A 160 5.19 21.45 5.83
CA GLU A 160 4.42 20.24 5.56
C GLU A 160 4.99 19.03 6.30
N VAL A 161 4.08 18.23 6.86
CA VAL A 161 4.37 16.95 7.53
C VAL A 161 4.10 15.81 6.56
N TRP A 162 5.14 15.10 6.19
CA TRP A 162 5.10 13.94 5.32
C TRP A 162 5.38 12.69 6.13
N VAL A 163 4.59 11.63 5.91
CA VAL A 163 4.71 10.37 6.63
C VAL A 163 4.92 9.23 5.64
N ARG A 164 5.90 8.38 5.89
CA ARG A 164 6.02 7.10 5.18
C ARG A 164 4.99 6.13 5.78
N PHE A 165 3.79 6.16 5.19
CA PHE A 165 2.68 5.34 5.68
C PHE A 165 2.90 3.87 5.31
N GLN A 166 2.78 3.01 6.32
CA GLN A 166 2.88 1.57 6.17
C GLN A 166 2.07 0.88 7.27
N ASN A 167 1.41 -0.22 6.90
CA ASN A 167 0.77 -1.11 7.85
C ASN A 167 1.73 -2.25 8.25
N PHE A 168 1.51 -2.81 9.42
CA PHE A 168 2.32 -3.89 9.98
C PHE A 168 1.44 -5.06 10.42
N GLN A 169 2.01 -6.26 10.43
CA GLN A 169 1.31 -7.46 10.86
C GLN A 169 0.95 -7.35 12.34
N ALA A 170 -0.33 -7.54 12.67
CA ALA A 170 -0.80 -7.62 14.05
C ALA A 170 -0.46 -8.99 14.67
N GLY A 171 -0.51 -9.08 16.01
CA GLY A 171 -0.26 -10.31 16.76
C GLY A 171 1.21 -10.75 16.79
N ARG A 172 2.13 -9.92 16.35
CA ARG A 172 3.57 -10.21 16.35
C ARG A 172 4.32 -9.25 17.27
N PRO A 173 5.33 -9.72 18.03
CA PRO A 173 6.20 -8.81 18.79
C PRO A 173 7.12 -7.98 17.86
N GLU A 174 7.49 -8.51 16.69
CA GLU A 174 8.29 -7.81 15.71
C GLU A 174 7.43 -6.93 14.82
N LYS A 175 7.98 -5.79 14.41
CA LYS A 175 7.38 -4.84 13.49
C LYS A 175 7.63 -5.28 12.04
N ILE A 176 6.81 -6.22 11.55
CA ILE A 176 6.91 -6.77 10.19
C ILE A 176 5.94 -6.02 9.27
N PRO A 177 6.40 -5.44 8.14
CA PRO A 177 5.50 -4.82 7.17
C PRO A 177 4.40 -5.77 6.70
N ALA A 178 3.17 -5.26 6.61
CA ALA A 178 2.10 -5.95 5.90
C ALA A 178 2.28 -5.73 4.38
N ALA A 179 2.01 -6.76 3.60
CA ALA A 179 2.10 -6.72 2.14
C ALA A 179 0.98 -5.87 1.52
#